data_ea6f960a8eb1df4c9a4b91d45b2a5bb6
#
_entry.id   ea6f960a8eb1df4c9a4b91d45b2a5bb6
#
_cell.length_a   1.000
_cell.length_b   1.000
_cell.length_c   1.000
_cell.angle_alpha   90.00
_cell.angle_beta   90.00
_cell.angle_gamma   90.00
#
_symmetry.space_group_name_H-M   'P 1'
#
loop_
_entity.id
_entity.type
_entity.pdbx_description
1 polymer ?
#
loop_
_entity_poly.entity_id
_entity_poly.type
_entity_poly.pdbx_seq_one_letter_code
_entity_poly.pdbx_strand_id
1 'polypeptide(L)'
;QDINYRQYSIVKILAEKHRNIFAVGDDDQAIYGFRGARPACMRQFVEEFGAKQILLRTNYRSHPDIVEASLAVIDENKDRFHKDLEPCEAHRRQAGDHKTDAGYRKEYRVKIREFSEASEQMRYLVQSLKNRINGETCAVLFRTNLAMQGVAARLTGEGIPFSMKEKGRNIYDHFIAQDLLSYLRIAQGCATR
;
A
#
# COMPACT_ATOMS: atom_id res chain seq x y z
N GLN A 1 -4.49 12.64 7.96
CA GLN A 1 -4.69 11.35 8.63
C GLN A 1 -3.43 10.79 9.31
N ASP A 2 -2.24 11.14 8.82
CA ASP A 2 -0.96 10.53 9.24
C ASP A 2 -0.20 11.34 10.30
N ILE A 3 -0.83 12.37 10.86
CA ILE A 3 -0.23 13.20 11.91
C ILE A 3 -0.47 12.61 13.30
N ASN A 4 0.47 12.87 14.20
CA ASN A 4 0.33 12.59 15.62
C ASN A 4 -0.15 13.83 16.40
N TYR A 5 -0.46 13.64 17.67
CA TYR A 5 -0.97 14.70 18.54
C TYR A 5 -0.03 15.91 18.67
N ARG A 6 1.29 15.68 18.70
CA ARG A 6 2.28 16.77 18.81
C ARG A 6 2.30 17.63 17.55
N GLN A 7 2.23 16.98 16.37
CA GLN A 7 2.14 17.70 15.10
C GLN A 7 0.84 18.48 14.99
N TYR A 8 -0.27 17.89 15.44
CA TYR A 8 -1.54 18.60 15.50
C TYR A 8 -1.50 19.81 16.43
N SER A 9 -0.87 19.72 17.60
CA SER A 9 -0.68 20.85 18.52
C SER A 9 0.12 21.99 17.89
N ILE A 10 1.15 21.68 17.09
CA ILE A 10 1.92 22.70 16.35
C ILE A 10 1.01 23.39 15.33
N VAL A 11 0.20 22.65 14.59
CA VAL A 11 -0.76 23.20 13.63
C VAL A 11 -1.72 24.16 14.32
N LYS A 12 -2.23 23.82 15.52
CA LYS A 12 -3.11 24.69 16.30
C LYS A 12 -2.44 26.01 16.65
N ILE A 13 -1.22 25.96 17.19
CA ILE A 13 -0.47 27.15 17.57
C ILE A 13 -0.24 28.06 16.35
N LEU A 14 0.17 27.49 15.22
CA LEU A 14 0.40 28.27 13.99
C LEU A 14 -0.88 28.93 13.45
N ALA A 15 -2.02 28.27 13.61
CA ALA A 15 -3.31 28.75 13.10
C ALA A 15 -4.07 29.65 14.09
N GLU A 16 -3.63 29.78 15.33
CA GLU A 16 -4.36 30.42 16.44
C GLU A 16 -4.85 31.82 16.10
N LYS A 17 -3.99 32.63 15.51
CA LYS A 17 -4.29 34.06 15.24
C LYS A 17 -5.27 34.27 14.09
N HIS A 18 -5.13 33.53 13.00
CA HIS A 18 -5.87 33.81 11.77
C HIS A 18 -6.97 32.80 11.49
N ARG A 19 -6.94 31.61 12.12
CA ARG A 19 -7.86 30.49 11.94
C ARG A 19 -8.16 30.12 10.48
N ASN A 20 -7.32 30.61 9.55
CA ASN A 20 -7.43 30.32 8.13
C ASN A 20 -6.54 29.14 7.81
N ILE A 21 -7.13 27.97 7.83
CA ILE A 21 -6.41 26.71 7.64
C ILE A 21 -7.24 25.79 6.73
N PHE A 22 -6.55 25.13 5.82
CA PHE A 22 -7.10 24.13 4.92
C PHE A 22 -6.36 22.80 5.12
N ALA A 23 -7.10 21.73 5.32
CA ALA A 23 -6.56 20.40 5.50
C ALA A 23 -7.21 19.42 4.52
N VAL A 24 -6.41 18.48 4.02
CA VAL A 24 -6.86 17.37 3.18
C VAL A 24 -6.42 16.06 3.84
N GLY A 25 -7.27 15.08 3.83
CA GLY A 25 -6.96 13.78 4.39
C GLY A 25 -8.04 12.76 4.10
N ASP A 26 -7.72 11.51 4.36
CA ASP A 26 -8.62 10.38 4.21
C ASP A 26 -8.37 9.39 5.36
N ASP A 27 -9.25 9.39 6.34
CA ASP A 27 -9.11 8.55 7.55
C ASP A 27 -9.15 7.05 7.21
N ASP A 28 -9.78 6.65 6.12
CA ASP A 28 -9.78 5.26 5.64
C ASP A 28 -8.38 4.81 5.15
N GLN A 29 -7.50 5.77 4.86
CA GLN A 29 -6.10 5.52 4.47
C GLN A 29 -5.10 5.70 5.62
N ALA A 30 -5.56 5.82 6.85
CA ALA A 30 -4.71 6.02 8.02
C ALA A 30 -4.05 4.71 8.47
N ILE A 31 -2.93 4.35 7.86
CA ILE A 31 -2.19 3.11 8.12
C ILE A 31 -0.91 3.30 8.96
N TYR A 32 -0.61 4.53 9.40
CA TYR A 32 0.60 4.84 10.18
C TYR A 32 0.37 4.93 11.70
N GLY A 33 -0.64 4.23 12.23
CA GLY A 33 -0.89 4.16 13.68
C GLY A 33 0.33 3.68 14.48
N PHE A 34 1.12 2.76 13.94
CA PHE A 34 2.36 2.27 14.55
C PHE A 34 3.47 3.33 14.66
N ARG A 35 3.37 4.45 13.93
CA ARG A 35 4.23 5.64 14.04
C ARG A 35 3.61 6.73 14.90
N GLY A 36 2.47 6.46 15.56
CA GLY A 36 1.76 7.40 16.41
C GLY A 36 0.76 8.29 15.68
N ALA A 37 0.46 8.02 14.40
CA ALA A 37 -0.60 8.71 13.68
C ALA A 37 -1.96 8.50 14.36
N ARG A 38 -2.76 9.55 14.41
CA ARG A 38 -4.07 9.58 15.07
C ARG A 38 -5.14 10.15 14.15
N PRO A 39 -5.94 9.31 13.47
CA PRO A 39 -7.07 9.78 12.66
C PRO A 39 -8.04 10.69 13.43
N ALA A 40 -8.16 10.50 14.74
CA ALA A 40 -8.96 11.36 15.62
C ALA A 40 -8.56 12.84 15.52
N CYS A 41 -7.32 13.18 15.16
CA CYS A 41 -6.90 14.57 14.92
C CYS A 41 -7.72 15.24 13.81
N MET A 42 -8.22 14.48 12.83
CA MET A 42 -9.08 15.02 11.78
C MET A 42 -10.45 15.46 12.33
N ARG A 43 -11.04 14.66 13.22
CA ARG A 43 -12.31 15.03 13.87
C ARG A 43 -12.14 16.23 14.79
N GLN A 44 -11.09 16.22 15.59
CA GLN A 44 -10.75 17.36 16.45
C GLN A 44 -10.54 18.64 15.64
N PHE A 45 -9.89 18.55 14.49
CA PHE A 45 -9.73 19.69 13.60
C PHE A 45 -11.07 20.26 13.15
N VAL A 46 -12.02 19.42 12.75
CA VAL A 46 -13.36 19.85 12.36
C VAL A 46 -14.07 20.56 13.52
N GLU A 47 -14.04 19.97 14.72
CA GLU A 47 -14.71 20.50 15.91
C GLU A 47 -14.06 21.80 16.40
N GLU A 48 -12.76 21.82 16.58
CA GLU A 48 -12.04 22.97 17.19
C GLU A 48 -11.98 24.19 16.26
N PHE A 49 -11.87 23.99 14.95
CA PHE A 49 -11.84 25.08 13.98
C PHE A 49 -13.21 25.42 13.39
N GLY A 50 -14.25 24.64 13.66
CA GLY A 50 -15.54 24.76 13.00
C GLY A 50 -15.42 24.56 11.49
N ALA A 51 -14.54 23.63 11.07
CA ALA A 51 -14.15 23.51 9.69
C ALA A 51 -15.28 22.95 8.82
N LYS A 52 -15.52 23.61 7.67
CA LYS A 52 -16.44 23.10 6.66
C LYS A 52 -15.83 21.87 6.00
N GLN A 53 -16.55 20.76 6.02
CA GLN A 53 -16.15 19.52 5.35
C GLN A 53 -16.63 19.51 3.90
N ILE A 54 -15.75 19.12 3.00
CA ILE A 54 -16.06 18.89 1.58
C ILE A 54 -15.62 17.48 1.24
N LEU A 55 -16.55 16.61 0.89
CA LEU A 55 -16.27 15.23 0.53
C LEU A 55 -15.99 15.12 -0.96
N LEU A 56 -14.85 14.53 -1.32
CA LEU A 56 -14.51 14.16 -2.69
C LEU A 56 -15.02 12.73 -2.94
N ARG A 57 -16.21 12.61 -3.49
CA ARG A 57 -16.91 11.33 -3.62
C ARG A 57 -16.47 10.51 -4.82
N THR A 58 -16.03 11.15 -5.90
CA THR A 58 -15.71 10.45 -7.16
C THR A 58 -14.29 9.92 -7.15
N ASN A 59 -14.16 8.60 -7.30
CA ASN A 59 -12.88 7.94 -7.47
C ASN A 59 -12.54 7.85 -8.98
N TYR A 60 -11.53 8.61 -9.39
CA TYR A 60 -11.06 8.67 -10.79
C TYR A 60 -9.91 7.69 -11.08
N ARG A 61 -9.40 6.99 -10.07
CA ARG A 61 -8.21 6.14 -10.18
C ARG A 61 -8.54 4.70 -10.51
N SER A 62 -9.53 4.16 -9.81
CA SER A 62 -9.73 2.72 -9.72
C SER A 62 -10.95 2.26 -10.51
N HIS A 63 -10.86 1.03 -11.02
CA HIS A 63 -12.01 0.34 -11.60
C HIS A 63 -13.12 0.16 -10.56
N PRO A 64 -14.40 0.15 -10.97
CA PRO A 64 -15.55 -0.04 -10.07
C PRO A 64 -15.42 -1.22 -9.12
N ASP A 65 -14.99 -2.38 -9.61
CA ASP A 65 -14.82 -3.60 -8.79
C ASP A 65 -13.82 -3.41 -7.64
N ILE A 66 -12.77 -2.57 -7.85
CA ILE A 66 -11.78 -2.26 -6.81
C ILE A 66 -12.39 -1.31 -5.79
N VAL A 67 -13.15 -0.30 -6.24
CA VAL A 67 -13.84 0.64 -5.34
C VAL A 67 -14.84 -0.11 -4.47
N GLU A 68 -15.66 -0.97 -5.05
CA GLU A 68 -16.64 -1.78 -4.34
C GLU A 68 -15.98 -2.71 -3.30
N ALA A 69 -14.94 -3.43 -3.70
CA ALA A 69 -14.22 -4.32 -2.78
C ALA A 69 -13.54 -3.54 -1.63
N SER A 70 -13.00 -2.35 -1.91
CA SER A 70 -12.39 -1.51 -0.87
C SER A 70 -13.42 -0.96 0.10
N LEU A 71 -14.61 -0.57 -0.38
CA LEU A 71 -15.71 -0.14 0.47
C LEU A 71 -16.21 -1.27 1.37
N ALA A 72 -16.37 -2.48 0.83
CA ALA A 72 -16.79 -3.64 1.62
C ALA A 72 -15.80 -3.94 2.77
N VAL A 73 -14.50 -3.78 2.54
CA VAL A 73 -13.48 -3.97 3.60
C VAL A 73 -13.54 -2.86 4.63
N ILE A 74 -13.64 -1.58 4.19
CA ILE A 74 -13.57 -0.45 5.13
C ILE A 74 -14.85 -0.27 5.93
N ASP A 75 -15.98 -0.76 5.48
CA ASP A 75 -17.27 -0.68 6.19
C ASP A 75 -17.28 -1.49 7.50
N GLU A 76 -16.35 -2.41 7.68
CA GLU A 76 -16.12 -3.06 8.97
C GLU A 76 -15.58 -2.08 10.04
N ASN A 77 -14.93 -1.01 9.64
CA ASN A 77 -14.50 0.06 10.53
C ASN A 77 -15.64 1.04 10.80
N LYS A 78 -16.20 1.00 12.00
CA LYS A 78 -17.32 1.89 12.38
C LYS A 78 -16.85 3.28 12.84
N ASP A 79 -15.56 3.46 13.16
CA ASP A 79 -14.98 4.71 13.63
C ASP A 79 -14.31 5.50 12.49
N ARG A 80 -15.12 5.98 11.54
CA ARG A 80 -14.67 6.69 10.34
C ARG A 80 -15.64 7.81 9.94
N PHE A 81 -15.18 8.74 9.10
CA PHE A 81 -16.08 9.64 8.39
C PHE A 81 -16.85 8.83 7.34
N HIS A 82 -18.17 8.95 7.38
CA HIS A 82 -18.99 8.30 6.37
C HIS A 82 -18.78 8.95 4.99
N LYS A 83 -18.46 8.13 4.01
CA LYS A 83 -18.15 8.56 2.64
C LYS A 83 -18.85 7.65 1.65
N ASP A 84 -19.71 8.23 0.82
CA ASP A 84 -20.28 7.54 -0.33
C ASP A 84 -19.33 7.71 -1.52
N LEU A 85 -18.37 6.78 -1.66
CA LEU A 85 -17.45 6.80 -2.78
C LEU A 85 -18.07 6.16 -4.01
N GLU A 86 -17.93 6.84 -5.14
CA GLU A 86 -18.41 6.38 -6.42
C GLU A 86 -17.27 6.31 -7.44
N PRO A 87 -17.20 5.25 -8.24
CA PRO A 87 -16.28 5.21 -9.38
C PRO A 87 -16.73 6.24 -10.42
N CYS A 88 -15.78 6.86 -11.13
CA CYS A 88 -16.13 7.83 -12.17
C CYS A 88 -16.90 7.17 -13.33
N GLU A 89 -17.74 7.94 -14.01
CA GLU A 89 -18.57 7.44 -15.10
C GLU A 89 -17.76 6.82 -16.26
N ALA A 90 -16.58 7.36 -16.57
CA ALA A 90 -15.72 6.81 -17.62
C ALA A 90 -15.33 5.36 -17.31
N HIS A 91 -15.00 5.05 -16.05
CA HIS A 91 -14.70 3.68 -15.61
C HIS A 91 -15.95 2.80 -15.56
N ARG A 92 -17.11 3.36 -15.20
CA ARG A 92 -18.40 2.62 -15.26
C ARG A 92 -18.75 2.22 -16.69
N ARG A 93 -18.56 3.10 -17.67
CA ARG A 93 -18.80 2.81 -19.10
C ARG A 93 -17.85 1.73 -19.61
N GLN A 94 -16.57 1.81 -19.29
CA GLN A 94 -15.60 0.77 -19.65
C GLN A 94 -15.93 -0.59 -19.02
N ALA A 95 -16.45 -0.63 -17.79
CA ALA A 95 -16.89 -1.86 -17.15
C ALA A 95 -18.15 -2.46 -17.78
N GLY A 96 -19.05 -1.62 -18.34
CA GLY A 96 -20.31 -2.03 -18.97
C GLY A 96 -20.24 -2.37 -20.46
N ASP A 97 -19.36 -1.71 -21.20
CA ASP A 97 -19.32 -1.73 -22.68
C ASP A 97 -18.46 -2.84 -23.29
N HIS A 98 -17.79 -3.67 -22.51
CA HIS A 98 -17.02 -4.78 -23.08
C HIS A 98 -17.88 -6.02 -23.37
N LYS A 99 -18.96 -5.85 -24.10
CA LYS A 99 -19.43 -6.84 -25.06
C LYS A 99 -18.57 -6.72 -26.32
N THR A 100 -17.38 -7.29 -26.30
CA THR A 100 -16.72 -7.62 -27.56
C THR A 100 -17.48 -8.77 -28.19
N ASP A 101 -17.65 -8.75 -29.50
CA ASP A 101 -18.32 -9.80 -30.30
C ASP A 101 -17.74 -11.23 -30.12
N ALA A 102 -16.70 -11.37 -29.32
CA ALA A 102 -16.03 -12.63 -29.01
C ALA A 102 -16.35 -13.20 -27.61
N GLY A 103 -17.32 -12.65 -26.87
CA GLY A 103 -17.78 -13.25 -25.62
C GLY A 103 -16.81 -13.18 -24.41
N TYR A 104 -15.66 -12.58 -24.57
CA TYR A 104 -14.69 -12.41 -23.49
C TYR A 104 -14.95 -11.08 -22.76
N ARG A 105 -15.70 -11.14 -21.65
CA ARG A 105 -15.60 -10.12 -20.60
C ARG A 105 -14.16 -10.13 -20.11
N LYS A 106 -13.40 -9.09 -20.31
CA LYS A 106 -12.16 -8.86 -19.60
C LYS A 106 -12.56 -8.65 -18.12
N GLU A 107 -12.50 -9.71 -17.36
CA GLU A 107 -13.01 -9.74 -15.98
C GLU A 107 -12.01 -9.03 -15.08
N TYR A 108 -12.22 -7.75 -14.78
CA TYR A 108 -11.41 -6.94 -13.86
C TYR A 108 -11.75 -7.18 -12.38
N ARG A 109 -12.30 -8.31 -12.05
CA ARG A 109 -12.72 -8.61 -10.68
C ARG A 109 -11.54 -8.76 -9.73
N VAL A 110 -11.70 -8.20 -8.53
CA VAL A 110 -10.83 -8.54 -7.40
C VAL A 110 -10.96 -10.04 -7.13
N LYS A 111 -9.82 -10.75 -7.05
CA LYS A 111 -9.78 -12.21 -6.85
C LYS A 111 -9.02 -12.53 -5.58
N ILE A 112 -9.61 -13.37 -4.74
CA ILE A 112 -8.94 -13.98 -3.59
C ILE A 112 -8.50 -15.38 -3.98
N ARG A 113 -7.27 -15.74 -3.63
CA ARG A 113 -6.75 -17.09 -3.83
C ARG A 113 -6.07 -17.56 -2.57
N GLU A 114 -6.37 -18.77 -2.18
CA GLU A 114 -5.76 -19.45 -1.05
C GLU A 114 -4.85 -20.57 -1.58
N PHE A 115 -3.75 -20.78 -0.89
CA PHE A 115 -2.78 -21.80 -1.23
C PHE A 115 -2.42 -22.58 0.04
N SER A 116 -2.26 -23.89 -0.09
CA SER A 116 -1.83 -24.75 1.01
C SER A 116 -0.34 -24.58 1.33
N GLU A 117 0.45 -24.21 0.33
CA GLU A 117 1.89 -24.04 0.47
C GLU A 117 2.39 -22.73 -0.13
N ALA A 118 3.42 -22.14 0.52
CA ALA A 118 4.09 -20.94 0.02
C ALA A 118 4.74 -21.15 -1.36
N SER A 119 5.19 -22.36 -1.65
CA SER A 119 5.76 -22.77 -2.93
C SER A 119 4.75 -22.65 -4.09
N GLU A 120 3.50 -23.02 -3.86
CA GLU A 120 2.41 -22.90 -4.82
C GLU A 120 2.04 -21.44 -5.05
N GLN A 121 1.92 -20.66 -3.97
CA GLN A 121 1.69 -19.21 -4.06
C GLN A 121 2.77 -18.54 -4.91
N MET A 122 4.04 -18.86 -4.66
CA MET A 122 5.17 -18.31 -5.40
C MET A 122 5.11 -18.67 -6.89
N ARG A 123 4.83 -19.94 -7.21
CA ARG A 123 4.70 -20.42 -8.59
C ARG A 123 3.58 -19.71 -9.32
N TYR A 124 2.42 -19.61 -8.68
CA TYR A 124 1.27 -18.90 -9.23
C TYR A 124 1.58 -17.42 -9.50
N LEU A 125 2.23 -16.73 -8.55
CA LEU A 125 2.61 -15.33 -8.69
C LEU A 125 3.54 -15.11 -9.89
N VAL A 126 4.61 -15.90 -9.97
CA VAL A 126 5.59 -15.80 -11.08
C VAL A 126 4.93 -16.06 -12.42
N GLN A 127 4.10 -17.11 -12.53
CA GLN A 127 3.38 -17.41 -13.76
C GLN A 127 2.40 -16.29 -14.15
N SER A 128 1.71 -15.72 -13.18
CA SER A 128 0.78 -14.61 -13.41
C SER A 128 1.51 -13.36 -13.92
N LEU A 129 2.70 -13.07 -13.40
CA LEU A 129 3.53 -11.96 -13.85
C LEU A 129 4.05 -12.20 -15.27
N LYS A 130 4.58 -13.40 -15.57
CA LYS A 130 5.04 -13.74 -16.92
C LYS A 130 3.98 -13.49 -17.99
N ASN A 131 2.73 -13.83 -17.70
CA ASN A 131 1.63 -13.68 -18.63
C ASN A 131 1.21 -12.22 -18.86
N ARG A 132 1.61 -11.28 -17.99
CA ARG A 132 1.18 -9.88 -18.00
C ARG A 132 2.25 -8.88 -18.42
N ILE A 133 3.53 -9.27 -18.44
CA ILE A 133 4.68 -8.39 -18.68
C ILE A 133 4.65 -7.70 -20.06
N ASN A 134 3.90 -8.22 -21.02
CA ASN A 134 3.83 -7.67 -22.37
C ASN A 134 2.92 -6.43 -22.45
N GLY A 135 3.28 -5.37 -21.72
CA GLY A 135 2.66 -4.04 -21.83
C GLY A 135 1.88 -3.54 -20.62
N GLU A 136 1.78 -4.31 -19.54
CA GLU A 136 1.11 -3.88 -18.32
C GLU A 136 2.11 -3.62 -17.17
N THR A 137 1.86 -2.56 -16.39
CA THR A 137 2.58 -2.33 -15.13
C THR A 137 1.92 -3.13 -14.02
N CYS A 138 2.70 -4.02 -13.38
CA CYS A 138 2.23 -4.84 -12.27
C CYS A 138 2.92 -4.41 -10.98
N ALA A 139 2.17 -4.36 -9.87
CA ALA A 139 2.72 -4.15 -8.55
C ALA A 139 2.42 -5.35 -7.66
N VAL A 140 3.41 -5.77 -6.87
CA VAL A 140 3.25 -6.80 -5.85
C VAL A 140 3.52 -6.18 -4.49
N LEU A 141 2.55 -6.26 -3.59
CA LEU A 141 2.62 -5.66 -2.27
C LEU A 141 2.84 -6.75 -1.21
N PHE A 142 3.71 -6.45 -0.26
CA PHE A 142 4.06 -7.35 0.83
C PHE A 142 3.86 -6.67 2.18
N ARG A 143 3.54 -7.45 3.19
CA ARG A 143 3.47 -6.95 4.56
C ARG A 143 4.86 -6.69 5.16
N THR A 144 5.86 -7.46 4.75
CA THR A 144 7.24 -7.37 5.28
C THR A 144 8.27 -7.40 4.16
N ASN A 145 9.40 -6.76 4.39
CA ASN A 145 10.53 -6.76 3.45
C ASN A 145 11.13 -8.17 3.27
N LEU A 146 11.03 -9.03 4.28
CA LEU A 146 11.53 -10.41 4.20
C LEU A 146 10.75 -11.22 3.16
N ALA A 147 9.42 -11.11 3.16
CA ALA A 147 8.58 -11.79 2.17
C ALA A 147 8.88 -11.30 0.73
N MET A 148 9.17 -10.01 0.58
CA MET A 148 9.56 -9.41 -0.70
C MET A 148 10.86 -10.01 -1.25
N GLN A 149 11.86 -10.26 -0.40
CA GLN A 149 13.17 -10.78 -0.83
C GLN A 149 13.06 -12.16 -1.50
N GLY A 150 12.23 -13.04 -0.98
CA GLY A 150 11.99 -14.36 -1.58
C GLY A 150 11.42 -14.27 -3.00
N VAL A 151 10.49 -13.36 -3.20
CA VAL A 151 9.90 -13.10 -4.52
C VAL A 151 10.92 -12.47 -5.46
N ALA A 152 11.68 -11.47 -5.00
CA ALA A 152 12.72 -10.81 -5.79
C ALA A 152 13.78 -11.81 -6.28
N ALA A 153 14.27 -12.70 -5.42
CA ALA A 153 15.21 -13.74 -5.78
C ALA A 153 14.63 -14.67 -6.87
N ARG A 154 13.36 -15.05 -6.73
CA ARG A 154 12.70 -15.90 -7.72
C ARG A 154 12.52 -15.20 -9.07
N LEU A 155 12.10 -13.92 -9.08
CA LEU A 155 11.97 -13.13 -10.31
C LEU A 155 13.31 -12.97 -11.01
N THR A 156 14.39 -12.74 -10.26
CA THR A 156 15.76 -12.69 -10.81
C THR A 156 16.13 -14.01 -11.48
N GLY A 157 15.90 -15.14 -10.82
CA GLY A 157 16.18 -16.48 -11.36
C GLY A 157 15.38 -16.82 -12.61
N GLU A 158 14.20 -16.20 -12.79
CA GLU A 158 13.32 -16.39 -13.95
C GLU A 158 13.55 -15.33 -15.04
N GLY A 159 14.49 -14.40 -14.84
CA GLY A 159 14.80 -13.33 -15.80
C GLY A 159 13.69 -12.30 -15.95
N ILE A 160 12.81 -12.16 -14.96
CA ILE A 160 11.69 -11.21 -14.97
C ILE A 160 12.17 -9.86 -14.45
N PRO A 161 12.11 -8.77 -15.24
CA PRO A 161 12.54 -7.46 -14.79
C PRO A 161 11.58 -6.90 -13.74
N PHE A 162 12.14 -6.34 -12.67
CA PHE A 162 11.37 -5.70 -11.61
C PHE A 162 12.16 -4.55 -10.97
N SER A 163 11.46 -3.67 -10.26
CA SER A 163 12.06 -2.66 -9.39
C SER A 163 11.52 -2.78 -7.97
N MET A 164 12.36 -2.51 -6.97
CA MET A 164 11.94 -2.46 -5.57
C MET A 164 11.97 -1.02 -5.09
N LYS A 165 10.89 -0.58 -4.44
CA LYS A 165 10.82 0.78 -3.87
C LYS A 165 11.80 0.95 -2.70
N GLU A 166 11.99 -0.09 -1.90
CA GLU A 166 13.00 -0.13 -0.84
C GLU A 166 13.99 -1.24 -1.18
N LYS A 167 15.26 -0.89 -1.28
CA LYS A 167 16.32 -1.91 -1.36
C LYS A 167 16.33 -2.64 -0.01
N GLY A 168 15.99 -3.92 -0.01
CA GLY A 168 16.12 -4.75 1.16
C GLY A 168 17.53 -4.59 1.72
N ARG A 169 17.66 -4.31 3.02
CA ARG A 169 18.97 -4.35 3.66
C ARG A 169 19.51 -5.76 3.51
N ASN A 170 20.71 -5.86 2.97
CA ASN A 170 21.41 -7.14 2.97
C ASN A 170 21.56 -7.58 4.43
N ILE A 171 21.08 -8.78 4.76
CA ILE A 171 21.19 -9.32 6.12
C ILE A 171 22.64 -9.42 6.59
N TYR A 172 23.57 -9.58 5.66
CA TYR A 172 25.01 -9.60 5.95
C TYR A 172 25.58 -8.23 6.32
N ASP A 173 24.88 -7.13 6.04
CA ASP A 173 25.29 -5.78 6.46
C ASP A 173 24.81 -5.44 7.88
N HIS A 174 24.00 -6.32 8.49
CA HIS A 174 23.59 -6.15 9.88
C HIS A 174 24.78 -6.37 10.81
N PHE A 175 24.92 -5.51 11.84
CA PHE A 175 26.08 -5.54 12.73
C PHE A 175 26.32 -6.94 13.35
N ILE A 176 25.27 -7.65 13.75
CA ILE A 176 25.38 -9.03 14.28
C ILE A 176 26.01 -9.98 13.25
N ALA A 177 25.59 -9.88 11.98
CA ALA A 177 26.14 -10.71 10.93
C ALA A 177 27.62 -10.36 10.65
N GLN A 178 27.96 -9.07 10.67
CA GLN A 178 29.34 -8.61 10.52
C GLN A 178 30.23 -9.09 11.70
N ASP A 179 29.72 -9.06 12.92
CA ASP A 179 30.42 -9.58 14.08
C ASP A 179 30.70 -11.08 13.94
N LEU A 180 29.67 -11.88 13.58
CA LEU A 180 29.83 -13.31 13.33
C LEU A 180 30.85 -13.60 12.23
N LEU A 181 30.76 -12.86 11.11
CA LEU A 181 31.74 -12.99 10.02
C LEU A 181 33.14 -12.61 10.46
N SER A 182 33.30 -11.62 11.32
CA SER A 182 34.59 -11.23 11.88
C SER A 182 35.17 -12.31 12.77
N TYR A 183 34.39 -12.96 13.62
CA TYR A 183 34.83 -14.13 14.41
C TYR A 183 35.27 -15.28 13.50
N LEU A 184 34.54 -15.57 12.45
CA LEU A 184 34.90 -16.60 11.49
C LEU A 184 36.21 -16.29 10.76
N ARG A 185 36.43 -15.04 10.34
CA ARG A 185 37.68 -14.59 9.72
C ARG A 185 38.88 -14.72 10.67
N ILE A 186 38.70 -14.38 11.94
CA ILE A 186 39.73 -14.54 12.98
C ILE A 186 40.07 -16.03 13.15
N ALA A 187 39.03 -16.90 13.25
CA ALA A 187 39.22 -18.34 13.38
C ALA A 187 39.95 -18.97 12.18
N GLN A 188 39.77 -18.41 10.99
CA GLN A 188 40.47 -18.83 9.74
C GLN A 188 41.87 -18.23 9.57
N GLY A 189 42.34 -17.44 10.51
CA GLY A 189 43.63 -16.75 10.44
C GLY A 189 43.66 -15.57 9.44
N CYS A 190 42.49 -15.14 8.95
CA CYS A 190 42.34 -14.00 8.01
C CYS A 190 42.16 -12.68 8.72
N ALA A 191 42.72 -12.48 9.91
CA ALA A 191 42.67 -11.20 10.61
C ALA A 191 43.55 -10.18 9.86
N THR A 192 42.89 -9.30 9.11
CA THR A 192 43.57 -8.06 8.66
C THR A 192 43.68 -7.12 9.87
N ARG A 193 44.90 -6.66 10.11
CA ARG A 193 45.19 -5.59 11.07
C ARG A 193 44.50 -4.28 10.69
#